data_07ca7d744a642ab4ea526a51ee967895
#
_entry.id   07ca7d744a642ab4ea526a51ee967895
#
_cell.length_a   1.000
_cell.length_b   1.000
_cell.length_c   1.000
_cell.angle_alpha   90.00
_cell.angle_beta   90.00
_cell.angle_gamma   90.00
#
_symmetry.space_group_name_H-M   'P 1'
#
loop_
_entity.id
_entity.type
_entity.pdbx_description
1 polymer ?
#
loop_
_entity_poly.entity_id
_entity_poly.type
_entity_poly.pdbx_seq_one_letter_code
_entity_poly.pdbx_strand_id
1 'polypeptide(L)'
;DVCSSDLANKIGTYGVAVLANYHGIPFYTVLPSSTIDMSIPDGKHIVIEQRDPNEVTHFAGVQTAPEGVGVYNPAFDVTPHQLLTGIVTEKGVIHPPFDERLAELFG
;
A
#
# COMPACT_ATOMS: atom_id res chain seq x y z
N ASP A 1 1.47 -3.55 -4.71
CA ASP A 1 0.54 -3.77 -5.83
C ASP A 1 -0.49 -2.66 -5.92
N VAL A 2 -0.95 -2.37 -7.11
CA VAL A 2 -2.04 -1.44 -7.38
C VAL A 2 -3.20 -2.21 -7.98
N CYS A 3 -4.36 -2.07 -7.38
CA CYS A 3 -5.59 -2.67 -7.93
C CYS A 3 -6.73 -1.65 -7.83
N SER A 4 -7.48 -1.50 -8.91
CA SER A 4 -8.55 -0.48 -9.00
C SER A 4 -8.15 0.86 -8.40
N SER A 5 -6.88 1.22 -8.55
CA SER A 5 -6.23 2.43 -8.05
C SER A 5 -5.87 2.47 -6.55
N ASP A 6 -6.29 1.50 -5.74
CA ASP A 6 -5.79 1.39 -4.36
C ASP A 6 -4.41 0.71 -4.35
N LEU A 7 -3.55 1.15 -3.45
CA LEU A 7 -2.15 0.72 -3.38
C LEU A 7 -1.90 -0.15 -2.15
N ALA A 8 -1.44 -1.39 -2.37
CA ALA A 8 -0.89 -2.22 -1.30
C ALA A 8 0.63 -2.16 -1.37
N ASN A 9 1.27 -1.68 -0.32
CA ASN A 9 2.71 -1.53 -0.25
C ASN A 9 3.20 -1.83 1.17
N LYS A 10 4.51 -1.84 1.35
CA LYS A 10 5.11 -2.10 2.67
C LYS A 10 4.43 -1.25 3.74
N ILE A 11 4.22 -1.84 4.90
CA ILE A 11 3.57 -1.17 6.02
C ILE A 11 4.29 0.14 6.37
N GLY A 12 3.51 1.19 6.64
CA GLY A 12 3.99 2.56 6.84
C GLY A 12 3.59 3.49 5.70
N THR A 13 3.34 2.97 4.52
CA THR A 13 2.96 3.76 3.35
C THR A 13 1.66 4.53 3.57
N TYR A 14 0.66 3.89 4.14
CA TYR A 14 -0.63 4.53 4.42
C TYR A 14 -0.46 5.72 5.38
N GLY A 15 0.30 5.55 6.45
CA GLY A 15 0.56 6.63 7.41
C GLY A 15 1.21 7.85 6.77
N VAL A 16 2.21 7.63 5.92
CA VAL A 16 2.88 8.72 5.18
C VAL A 16 1.90 9.40 4.22
N ALA A 17 1.07 8.63 3.52
CA ALA A 17 0.08 9.17 2.59
C ALA A 17 -0.94 10.05 3.32
N VAL A 18 -1.43 9.63 4.49
CA VAL A 18 -2.35 10.40 5.32
C VAL A 18 -1.72 11.71 5.77
N LEU A 19 -0.48 11.66 6.25
CA LEU A 19 0.24 12.87 6.69
C LEU A 19 0.47 13.83 5.52
N ALA A 20 0.87 13.33 4.37
CA ALA A 20 1.05 14.14 3.17
C ALA A 20 -0.26 14.83 2.78
N ASN A 21 -1.35 14.09 2.79
CA ASN A 21 -2.67 14.64 2.45
C ASN A 21 -3.10 15.72 3.44
N TYR A 22 -2.92 15.49 4.74
CA TYR A 22 -3.24 16.47 5.78
C TYR A 22 -2.47 17.78 5.60
N HIS A 23 -1.21 17.69 5.21
CA HIS A 23 -0.35 18.86 5.02
C HIS A 23 -0.38 19.44 3.61
N GLY A 24 -1.23 18.92 2.73
CA GLY A 24 -1.34 19.40 1.35
C GLY A 24 -0.12 19.11 0.49
N ILE A 25 0.65 18.07 0.83
CA ILE A 25 1.84 17.67 0.09
C ILE A 25 1.45 16.60 -0.94
N PRO A 26 1.82 16.78 -2.21
CA PRO A 26 1.58 15.74 -3.22
C PRO A 26 2.26 14.41 -2.85
N PHE A 27 1.54 13.31 -3.06
CA PHE A 27 2.03 11.97 -2.78
C PHE A 27 1.96 11.10 -4.03
N TYR A 28 3.12 10.70 -4.54
CA TYR A 28 3.23 9.88 -5.73
C TYR A 28 3.76 8.50 -5.36
N THR A 29 3.23 7.47 -6.02
CA THR A 29 3.85 6.14 -5.98
C THR A 29 4.56 5.88 -7.29
N VAL A 30 5.74 5.26 -7.22
CA VAL A 30 6.58 4.91 -8.37
C VAL A 30 6.70 3.40 -8.42
N LEU A 31 6.26 2.80 -9.51
CA LEU A 31 6.24 1.34 -9.64
C LEU A 31 6.30 0.90 -11.10
N PRO A 32 6.79 -0.32 -11.37
CA PRO A 32 6.68 -0.89 -12.71
C PRO A 32 5.25 -1.37 -12.98
N SER A 33 4.82 -1.30 -14.24
CA SER A 33 3.47 -1.71 -14.64
C SER A 33 3.16 -3.18 -14.33
N SER A 34 4.19 -4.01 -14.19
CA SER A 34 4.04 -5.42 -13.83
C SER A 34 3.38 -5.65 -12.47
N THR A 35 3.38 -4.65 -11.58
CA THR A 35 2.75 -4.73 -10.26
C THR A 35 1.28 -4.31 -10.25
N ILE A 36 0.76 -3.88 -11.39
CA ILE A 36 -0.64 -3.44 -11.50
C ILE A 36 -1.52 -4.65 -11.79
N ASP A 37 -2.50 -4.88 -10.92
CA ASP A 37 -3.47 -5.96 -11.06
C ASP A 37 -4.87 -5.40 -11.29
N MET A 38 -5.32 -5.47 -12.53
CA MET A 38 -6.65 -4.98 -12.93
C MET A 38 -7.78 -5.96 -12.60
N SER A 39 -7.46 -7.18 -12.13
CA SER A 39 -8.46 -8.20 -11.80
C SER A 39 -9.08 -7.99 -10.42
N ILE A 40 -8.44 -7.21 -9.55
CA ILE A 40 -8.89 -6.95 -8.18
C ILE A 40 -9.69 -5.65 -8.17
N PRO A 41 -10.97 -5.66 -7.73
CA PRO A 41 -11.83 -4.49 -7.86
C PRO A 41 -11.47 -3.33 -6.91
N ASP A 42 -10.95 -3.63 -5.71
CA ASP A 42 -10.51 -2.60 -4.75
C ASP A 42 -9.53 -3.17 -3.73
N GLY A 43 -9.01 -2.29 -2.86
CA GLY A 43 -8.04 -2.66 -1.83
C GLY A 43 -8.56 -3.65 -0.79
N LYS A 44 -9.88 -3.74 -0.60
CA LYS A 44 -10.49 -4.69 0.35
C LYS A 44 -10.33 -6.14 -0.08
N HIS A 45 -10.12 -6.39 -1.36
CA HIS A 45 -9.95 -7.72 -1.94
C HIS A 45 -8.48 -8.14 -2.00
N ILE A 46 -7.55 -7.30 -1.56
CA ILE A 46 -6.14 -7.65 -1.47
C ILE A 46 -5.92 -8.50 -0.23
N VAL A 47 -5.30 -9.67 -0.42
CA VAL A 47 -4.90 -10.53 0.71
C VAL A 47 -3.57 -10.04 1.26
N ILE A 48 -3.57 -9.61 2.53
CA ILE A 48 -2.39 -9.13 3.22
C ILE A 48 -1.83 -10.25 4.10
N GLU A 49 -0.57 -10.62 3.85
CA GLU A 49 0.14 -11.61 4.65
C GLU A 49 0.46 -11.04 6.04
N GLN A 50 0.16 -11.81 7.08
CA GLN A 50 0.60 -11.52 8.43
C GLN A 50 1.99 -12.14 8.64
N ARG A 51 2.91 -11.35 9.12
CA ARG A 51 4.25 -11.81 9.42
C ARG A 51 4.31 -12.43 10.81
N ASP A 52 5.41 -13.15 11.10
CA ASP A 52 5.61 -13.81 12.39
C ASP A 52 5.47 -12.80 13.54
N PRO A 53 4.60 -13.07 14.53
CA PRO A 53 4.47 -12.21 15.71
C PRO A 53 5.80 -11.98 16.45
N ASN A 54 6.73 -12.93 16.41
CA ASN A 54 8.03 -12.79 17.07
C ASN A 54 8.85 -11.63 16.52
N GLU A 55 8.62 -11.19 15.29
CA GLU A 55 9.29 -10.01 14.74
C GLU A 55 8.98 -8.74 15.54
N VAL A 56 7.81 -8.70 16.20
CA VAL A 56 7.36 -7.58 17.02
C VAL A 56 7.69 -7.80 18.49
N THR A 57 7.48 -9.03 18.99
CA THR A 57 7.56 -9.34 20.42
C THR A 57 8.98 -9.61 20.92
N HIS A 58 9.91 -9.94 20.01
CA HIS A 58 11.27 -10.33 20.35
C HIS A 58 12.30 -9.52 19.56
N PHE A 59 13.41 -9.20 20.22
CA PHE A 59 14.56 -8.57 19.60
C PHE A 59 15.83 -9.34 19.97
N ALA A 60 16.57 -9.79 18.96
CA ALA A 60 17.79 -10.60 19.15
C ALA A 60 17.56 -11.83 20.05
N GLY A 61 16.41 -12.48 19.93
CA GLY A 61 16.02 -13.64 20.73
C GLY A 61 15.50 -13.30 22.13
N VAL A 62 15.41 -12.02 22.48
CA VAL A 62 14.92 -11.55 23.78
C VAL A 62 13.51 -11.00 23.63
N GLN A 63 12.59 -11.46 24.50
CA GLN A 63 11.23 -10.97 24.52
C GLN A 63 11.19 -9.53 25.02
N THR A 64 10.64 -8.62 24.18
CA THR A 64 10.57 -7.18 24.47
C THR A 64 9.14 -6.71 24.68
N ALA A 65 8.13 -7.56 24.40
CA ALA A 65 6.73 -7.27 24.64
C ALA A 65 6.17 -8.17 25.76
N PRO A 66 5.11 -7.74 26.48
CA PRO A 66 4.48 -8.58 27.50
C PRO A 66 3.96 -9.91 26.95
N GLU A 67 4.06 -10.96 27.75
CA GLU A 67 3.47 -12.26 27.40
C GLU A 67 1.96 -12.14 27.23
N GLY A 68 1.40 -12.89 26.28
CA GLY A 68 -0.03 -12.90 26.03
C GLY A 68 -0.57 -11.68 25.32
N VAL A 69 0.27 -10.73 24.92
CA VAL A 69 -0.16 -9.57 24.14
C VAL A 69 -0.54 -10.00 22.71
N GLY A 70 -1.64 -9.45 22.19
CA GLY A 70 -2.03 -9.64 20.80
C GLY A 70 -1.07 -8.89 19.88
N VAL A 71 -0.75 -9.49 18.73
CA VAL A 71 0.18 -8.91 17.74
C VAL A 71 -0.51 -8.74 16.40
N TYR A 72 -0.41 -7.52 15.85
CA TYR A 72 -0.83 -7.19 14.50
C TYR A 72 0.43 -6.87 13.70
N ASN A 73 0.81 -7.77 12.78
CA ASN A 73 2.06 -7.66 12.03
C ASN A 73 1.86 -7.97 10.54
N PRO A 74 1.02 -7.18 9.83
CA PRO A 74 0.86 -7.37 8.38
C PRO A 74 2.14 -6.95 7.63
N ALA A 75 2.40 -7.60 6.49
CA ALA A 75 3.54 -7.26 5.64
C ALA A 75 3.32 -5.93 4.90
N PHE A 76 2.07 -5.63 4.53
CA PHE A 76 1.69 -4.46 3.74
C PHE A 76 0.51 -3.74 4.37
N ASP A 77 0.37 -2.46 4.04
CA ASP A 77 -0.86 -1.73 4.26
C ASP A 77 -1.51 -1.33 2.93
N VAL A 78 -2.77 -0.92 2.97
CA VAL A 78 -3.51 -0.49 1.79
C VAL A 78 -3.75 1.01 1.87
N THR A 79 -3.29 1.73 0.84
CA THR A 79 -3.50 3.17 0.71
C THR A 79 -4.62 3.42 -0.29
N PRO A 80 -5.73 4.05 0.14
CA PRO A 80 -6.81 4.40 -0.78
C PRO A 80 -6.33 5.36 -1.87
N HIS A 81 -6.85 5.20 -3.07
CA HIS A 81 -6.45 6.02 -4.22
C HIS A 81 -6.70 7.52 -4.02
N GLN A 82 -7.66 7.90 -3.16
CA GLN A 82 -7.94 9.30 -2.85
C GLN A 82 -6.75 10.03 -2.24
N LEU A 83 -5.82 9.30 -1.63
CA LEU A 83 -4.61 9.87 -1.05
C LEU A 83 -3.46 9.99 -2.05
N LEU A 84 -3.59 9.41 -3.24
CA LEU A 84 -2.56 9.44 -4.27
C LEU A 84 -2.74 10.64 -5.18
N THR A 85 -1.68 11.40 -5.39
CA THR A 85 -1.63 12.48 -6.39
C THR A 85 -1.41 11.92 -7.78
N GLY A 86 -0.58 10.88 -7.90
CA GLY A 86 -0.28 10.23 -9.15
C GLY A 86 0.45 8.92 -8.97
N ILE A 87 0.48 8.14 -10.04
CA ILE A 87 1.19 6.86 -10.14
C ILE A 87 2.21 6.99 -11.27
N VAL A 88 3.48 6.82 -10.96
CA VAL A 88 4.57 6.91 -11.94
C VAL A 88 4.97 5.50 -12.37
N THR A 89 4.90 5.24 -13.67
CA THR A 89 5.29 3.95 -14.27
C THR A 89 6.26 4.20 -15.43
N GLU A 90 6.83 3.13 -15.98
CA GLU A 90 7.65 3.20 -17.18
C GLU A 90 6.86 3.66 -18.41
N LYS A 91 5.53 3.64 -18.35
CA LYS A 91 4.66 4.13 -19.43
C LYS A 91 4.20 5.57 -19.21
N GLY A 92 4.64 6.22 -18.14
CA GLY A 92 4.33 7.61 -17.84
C GLY A 92 3.66 7.78 -16.49
N VAL A 93 3.24 9.02 -16.22
CA VAL A 93 2.58 9.40 -14.98
C VAL A 93 1.07 9.32 -15.16
N ILE A 94 0.40 8.63 -14.24
CA ILE A 94 -1.05 8.46 -14.25
C ILE A 94 -1.63 9.36 -13.18
N HIS A 95 -2.58 10.23 -13.57
CA HIS A 95 -3.30 11.11 -12.67
C HIS A 95 -4.76 10.65 -12.50
N PRO A 96 -5.47 11.09 -11.44
CA PRO A 96 -6.88 10.79 -11.29
C PRO A 96 -7.72 11.26 -12.49
N PRO A 97 -8.81 10.56 -12.83
CA PRO A 97 -9.33 9.35 -12.21
C PRO A 97 -8.53 8.10 -12.59
N PHE A 98 -8.03 7.39 -11.58
CA PHE A 98 -7.07 6.30 -11.80
C PHE A 98 -7.67 5.09 -12.51
N ASP A 99 -8.88 4.67 -12.14
CA ASP A 99 -9.51 3.49 -12.73
C ASP A 99 -9.70 3.66 -14.24
N GLU A 100 -10.15 4.82 -14.70
CA GLU A 100 -10.27 5.13 -16.13
C GLU A 100 -8.91 5.16 -16.82
N ARG A 101 -7.92 5.82 -16.20
CA ARG A 101 -6.59 5.96 -16.80
C ARG A 101 -5.84 4.63 -16.84
N LEU A 102 -5.96 3.82 -15.79
CA LEU A 102 -5.37 2.49 -15.76
C LEU A 102 -5.99 1.56 -16.82
N ALA A 103 -7.30 1.63 -16.99
CA ALA A 103 -8.00 0.86 -18.01
C ALA A 103 -7.56 1.24 -19.44
N GLU A 104 -7.34 2.52 -19.71
CA GLU A 104 -6.83 3.00 -21.01
C GLU A 104 -5.43 2.47 -21.32
N LEU A 105 -4.55 2.39 -20.32
CA LEU A 105 -3.14 2.02 -20.51
C LEU A 105 -2.87 0.52 -20.38
N PHE A 106 -3.61 -0.19 -19.54
CA PHE A 106 -3.32 -1.58 -19.15
C PHE A 106 -4.52 -2.52 -19.26
N GLY A 107 -5.68 -2.00 -19.53
CA GLY A 107 -6.93 -2.78 -19.61
C GLY A 107 -7.16 -3.52 -20.92
#